data_3c1b8b9340b82860fb265f7cb97ec6d7
#
_entry.id   3c1b8b9340b82860fb265f7cb97ec6d7
#
_cell.length_a   1.000
_cell.length_b   1.000
_cell.length_c   1.000
_cell.angle_alpha   90.00
_cell.angle_beta   90.00
_cell.angle_gamma   90.00
#
_symmetry.space_group_name_H-M   'P 1'
#
loop_
_entity.id
_entity.type
_entity.pdbx_description
1 polymer ?
#
loop_
_entity_poly.entity_id
_entity_poly.type
_entity_poly.pdbx_seq_one_letter_code
_entity_poly.pdbx_strand_id
1 'polypeptide(L)'
;MLDSKLLRSNLQDVADRLASRGFALDVARIEALEEQRKTVQTRTEQLQAERNARSKSIGQAKQRGEDIAPLMADVERMGNELSSGKAELENIQSELDSILFGIPNLPHESVPVGEDEDGNVEVRRWGTPTAFDFPIKDHVALGETHGWLDFETAAKLSGARFALLRGPIARLHRALAQFMINLHTGEHGYEEAYTPVSYTHLRAHETRGNL
;
A
#
# COMPACT_ATOMS: atom_id res chain seq x y z
N MET A 1 2.31 -3.01 3.44
CA MET A 1 2.13 -4.13 2.49
C MET A 1 3.36 -5.00 2.57
N LEU A 2 3.21 -6.32 2.67
CA LEU A 2 4.33 -7.25 2.70
C LEU A 2 5.06 -7.30 1.35
N ASP A 3 6.38 -7.57 1.38
CA ASP A 3 7.14 -7.83 0.16
C ASP A 3 6.67 -9.15 -0.47
N SER A 4 6.24 -9.10 -1.72
CA SER A 4 5.81 -10.27 -2.49
C SER A 4 6.91 -11.34 -2.63
N LYS A 5 8.19 -10.94 -2.54
CA LYS A 5 9.32 -11.88 -2.53
C LYS A 5 9.32 -12.75 -1.27
N LEU A 6 8.94 -12.18 -0.13
CA LEU A 6 8.87 -12.92 1.13
C LEU A 6 7.81 -14.02 1.07
N LEU A 7 6.65 -13.73 0.49
CA LEU A 7 5.60 -14.73 0.27
C LEU A 7 6.04 -15.85 -0.67
N ARG A 8 6.85 -15.55 -1.69
CA ARG A 8 7.35 -16.57 -2.62
C ARG A 8 8.45 -17.46 -2.05
N SER A 9 9.26 -16.93 -1.12
CA SER A 9 10.40 -17.66 -0.57
C SER A 9 10.09 -18.38 0.74
N ASN A 10 9.21 -17.85 1.60
CA ASN A 10 8.98 -18.29 2.96
C ASN A 10 7.50 -18.24 3.36
N LEU A 11 6.60 -18.74 2.49
CA LEU A 11 5.15 -18.59 2.68
C LEU A 11 4.65 -19.21 3.99
N GLN A 12 5.19 -20.38 4.38
CA GLN A 12 4.77 -21.04 5.62
C GLN A 12 5.22 -20.26 6.86
N ASP A 13 6.45 -19.73 6.90
CA ASP A 13 6.92 -18.86 8.00
C ASP A 13 6.06 -17.60 8.13
N VAL A 14 5.68 -17.01 7.00
CA VAL A 14 4.76 -15.86 6.99
C VAL A 14 3.40 -16.24 7.57
N ALA A 15 2.86 -17.41 7.19
CA ALA A 15 1.58 -17.90 7.70
C ALA A 15 1.63 -18.14 9.22
N ASP A 16 2.68 -18.77 9.71
CA ASP A 16 2.87 -19.06 11.15
C ASP A 16 2.99 -17.75 11.97
N ARG A 17 3.73 -16.77 11.46
CA ARG A 17 3.86 -15.47 12.11
C ARG A 17 2.57 -14.64 12.08
N LEU A 18 1.78 -14.74 11.02
CA LEU A 18 0.47 -14.11 10.94
C LEU A 18 -0.55 -14.79 11.87
N ALA A 19 -0.46 -16.12 12.02
CA ALA A 19 -1.30 -16.86 12.96
C ALA A 19 -1.09 -16.41 14.41
N SER A 20 0.13 -16.00 14.79
CA SER A 20 0.41 -15.47 16.13
C SER A 20 -0.34 -14.18 16.48
N ARG A 21 -0.88 -13.48 15.49
CA ARG A 21 -1.75 -12.31 15.64
C ARG A 21 -3.21 -12.54 15.24
N GLY A 22 -3.63 -13.81 15.19
CA GLY A 22 -5.00 -14.20 14.86
C GLY A 22 -5.38 -14.12 13.38
N PHE A 23 -4.40 -13.97 12.46
CA PHE A 23 -4.67 -13.90 11.02
C PHE A 23 -4.35 -15.23 10.34
N ALA A 24 -5.38 -15.90 9.77
CA ALA A 24 -5.20 -17.11 8.99
C ALA A 24 -4.92 -16.78 7.53
N LEU A 25 -3.70 -17.09 7.05
CA LEU A 25 -3.33 -16.90 5.65
C LEU A 25 -3.77 -18.12 4.83
N ASP A 26 -4.44 -17.87 3.69
CA ASP A 26 -4.77 -18.93 2.74
C ASP A 26 -3.55 -19.30 1.89
N VAL A 27 -2.69 -20.13 2.47
CA VAL A 27 -1.45 -20.61 1.86
C VAL A 27 -1.74 -21.32 0.55
N ALA A 28 -2.73 -22.22 0.53
CA ALA A 28 -3.06 -23.02 -0.65
C ALA A 28 -3.49 -22.16 -1.84
N ARG A 29 -4.24 -21.09 -1.58
CA ARG A 29 -4.67 -20.16 -2.64
C ARG A 29 -3.51 -19.41 -3.24
N ILE A 30 -2.58 -18.93 -2.39
CA ILE A 30 -1.39 -18.19 -2.84
C ILE A 30 -0.47 -19.10 -3.67
N GLU A 31 -0.23 -20.34 -3.21
CA GLU A 31 0.57 -21.33 -3.94
C GLU A 31 -0.03 -21.65 -5.31
N ALA A 32 -1.35 -21.85 -5.37
CA ALA A 32 -2.03 -22.13 -6.62
C ALA A 32 -1.92 -20.97 -7.62
N LEU A 33 -2.08 -19.73 -7.17
CA LEU A 33 -1.94 -18.54 -8.01
C LEU A 33 -0.49 -18.32 -8.49
N GLU A 34 0.50 -18.52 -7.63
CA GLU A 34 1.91 -18.39 -8.01
C GLU A 34 2.34 -19.49 -9.01
N GLU A 35 1.84 -20.72 -8.89
CA GLU A 35 2.11 -21.75 -9.87
C GLU A 35 1.42 -21.47 -11.21
N GLN A 36 0.18 -21.00 -11.20
CA GLN A 36 -0.51 -20.55 -12.42
C GLN A 36 0.26 -19.41 -13.08
N ARG A 37 0.67 -18.39 -12.30
CA ARG A 37 1.45 -17.26 -12.79
C ARG A 37 2.73 -17.73 -13.48
N LYS A 38 3.49 -18.62 -12.83
CA LYS A 38 4.74 -19.18 -13.37
C LYS A 38 4.51 -19.94 -14.67
N THR A 39 3.47 -20.76 -14.73
CA THR A 39 3.10 -21.55 -15.92
C THR A 39 2.77 -20.63 -17.10
N VAL A 40 1.86 -19.66 -16.88
CA VAL A 40 1.44 -18.73 -17.93
C VAL A 40 2.59 -17.84 -18.36
N GLN A 41 3.42 -17.36 -17.42
CA GLN A 41 4.60 -16.57 -17.74
C GLN A 41 5.59 -17.32 -18.63
N THR A 42 5.94 -18.56 -18.25
CA THR A 42 6.87 -19.39 -19.03
C THR A 42 6.34 -19.65 -20.43
N ARG A 43 5.04 -19.97 -20.56
CA ARG A 43 4.40 -20.17 -21.87
C ARG A 43 4.42 -18.90 -22.72
N THR A 44 4.13 -17.75 -22.11
CA THR A 44 4.11 -16.46 -22.80
C THR A 44 5.53 -16.06 -23.29
N GLU A 45 6.55 -16.30 -22.48
CA GLU A 45 7.95 -16.08 -22.85
C GLU A 45 8.38 -16.98 -24.03
N GLN A 46 8.02 -18.28 -24.00
CA GLN A 46 8.28 -19.21 -25.08
C GLN A 46 7.58 -18.79 -26.38
N LEU A 47 6.29 -18.49 -26.32
CA LEU A 47 5.53 -18.00 -27.48
C LEU A 47 6.12 -16.70 -28.06
N GLN A 48 6.60 -15.79 -27.20
CA GLN A 48 7.25 -14.56 -27.64
C GLN A 48 8.55 -14.87 -28.40
N ALA A 49 9.36 -15.80 -27.89
CA ALA A 49 10.59 -16.23 -28.55
C ALA A 49 10.32 -16.90 -29.91
N GLU A 50 9.34 -17.81 -29.96
CA GLU A 50 8.91 -18.48 -31.17
C GLU A 50 8.38 -17.48 -32.22
N ARG A 51 7.51 -16.56 -31.81
CA ARG A 51 7.00 -15.50 -32.69
C ARG A 51 8.11 -14.65 -33.29
N ASN A 52 9.10 -14.29 -32.45
CA ASN A 52 10.27 -13.51 -32.93
C ASN A 52 11.09 -14.31 -33.96
N ALA A 53 11.29 -15.61 -33.73
CA ALA A 53 11.98 -16.50 -34.68
C ALA A 53 11.20 -16.63 -36.00
N ARG A 54 9.88 -16.84 -35.94
CA ARG A 54 9.00 -16.92 -37.13
C ARG A 54 9.00 -15.60 -37.93
N SER A 55 8.96 -14.46 -37.24
CA SER A 55 9.01 -13.16 -37.88
C SER A 55 10.33 -12.95 -38.70
N LYS A 56 11.45 -13.44 -38.16
CA LYS A 56 12.73 -13.44 -38.93
C LYS A 56 12.67 -14.36 -40.14
N SER A 57 12.02 -15.54 -40.01
CA SER A 57 11.86 -16.48 -41.12
C SER A 57 11.02 -15.91 -42.26
N ILE A 58 10.01 -15.09 -41.98
CA ILE A 58 9.21 -14.38 -42.99
C ILE A 58 10.10 -13.48 -43.85
N GLY A 59 11.02 -12.71 -43.22
CA GLY A 59 11.96 -11.87 -43.95
C GLY A 59 12.84 -12.67 -44.92
N GLN A 60 13.34 -13.83 -44.50
CA GLN A 60 14.16 -14.71 -45.33
C GLN A 60 13.36 -15.39 -46.44
N ALA A 61 12.14 -15.87 -46.16
CA ALA A 61 11.26 -16.48 -47.15
C ALA A 61 10.87 -15.46 -48.23
N LYS A 62 10.57 -14.22 -47.85
CA LYS A 62 10.28 -13.12 -48.79
C LYS A 62 11.45 -12.83 -49.73
N GLN A 63 12.69 -12.85 -49.22
CA GLN A 63 13.88 -12.67 -50.04
C GLN A 63 14.09 -13.80 -51.05
N ARG A 64 13.64 -15.03 -50.71
CA ARG A 64 13.72 -16.20 -51.61
C ARG A 64 12.52 -16.37 -52.54
N GLY A 65 11.52 -15.49 -52.47
CA GLY A 65 10.33 -15.54 -53.29
C GLY A 65 9.35 -16.68 -52.89
N GLU A 66 9.48 -17.20 -51.69
CA GLU A 66 8.62 -18.27 -51.17
C GLU A 66 7.25 -17.72 -50.72
N ASP A 67 6.23 -18.57 -50.69
CA ASP A 67 4.93 -18.20 -50.15
C ASP A 67 5.03 -17.96 -48.64
N ILE A 68 4.72 -16.72 -48.19
CA ILE A 68 4.77 -16.30 -46.81
C ILE A 68 3.41 -16.36 -46.12
N ALA A 69 2.33 -16.67 -46.81
CA ALA A 69 0.97 -16.66 -46.23
C ALA A 69 0.83 -17.62 -45.04
N PRO A 70 1.35 -18.86 -45.04
CA PRO A 70 1.29 -19.76 -43.89
C PRO A 70 2.06 -19.22 -42.68
N LEU A 71 3.22 -18.62 -42.92
CA LEU A 71 4.06 -18.05 -41.84
C LEU A 71 3.41 -16.82 -41.19
N MET A 72 2.73 -16.01 -42.01
CA MET A 72 1.96 -14.87 -41.47
C MET A 72 0.78 -15.31 -40.62
N ALA A 73 0.04 -16.33 -41.09
CA ALA A 73 -1.08 -16.91 -40.28
C ALA A 73 -0.60 -17.47 -38.93
N ASP A 74 0.57 -18.14 -38.92
CA ASP A 74 1.18 -18.63 -37.65
C ASP A 74 1.55 -17.47 -36.71
N VAL A 75 2.18 -16.41 -37.24
CA VAL A 75 2.56 -15.24 -36.42
C VAL A 75 1.33 -14.51 -35.87
N GLU A 76 0.25 -14.43 -36.64
CA GLU A 76 -1.03 -13.86 -36.18
C GLU A 76 -1.65 -14.71 -35.06
N ARG A 77 -1.71 -16.03 -35.25
CA ARG A 77 -2.20 -16.94 -34.19
C ARG A 77 -1.38 -16.80 -32.90
N MET A 78 -0.05 -16.82 -33.00
CA MET A 78 0.84 -16.59 -31.85
C MET A 78 0.62 -15.21 -31.21
N GLY A 79 0.31 -14.20 -32.01
CA GLY A 79 -0.04 -12.87 -31.52
C GLY A 79 -1.29 -12.86 -30.65
N ASN A 80 -2.33 -13.59 -31.09
CA ASN A 80 -3.57 -13.73 -30.33
C ASN A 80 -3.36 -14.52 -29.05
N GLU A 81 -2.60 -15.64 -29.10
CA GLU A 81 -2.25 -16.42 -27.91
C GLU A 81 -1.43 -15.61 -26.90
N LEU A 82 -0.50 -14.78 -27.35
CA LEU A 82 0.27 -13.86 -26.51
C LEU A 82 -0.62 -12.83 -25.82
N SER A 83 -1.58 -12.27 -26.57
CA SER A 83 -2.53 -11.30 -26.00
C SER A 83 -3.37 -11.94 -24.90
N SER A 84 -3.87 -13.17 -25.15
CA SER A 84 -4.63 -13.93 -24.14
C SER A 84 -3.78 -14.27 -22.91
N GLY A 85 -2.53 -14.70 -23.11
CA GLY A 85 -1.62 -15.01 -21.99
C GLY A 85 -1.27 -13.77 -21.14
N LYS A 86 -1.12 -12.61 -21.77
CA LYS A 86 -0.92 -11.36 -21.03
C LYS A 86 -2.14 -10.97 -20.20
N ALA A 87 -3.33 -11.07 -20.77
CA ALA A 87 -4.55 -10.77 -20.04
C ALA A 87 -4.76 -11.74 -18.85
N GLU A 88 -4.40 -13.02 -19.02
CA GLU A 88 -4.44 -14.02 -17.95
C GLU A 88 -3.42 -13.66 -16.84
N LEU A 89 -2.20 -13.26 -17.19
CA LEU A 89 -1.20 -12.80 -16.22
C LEU A 89 -1.66 -11.56 -15.44
N GLU A 90 -2.29 -10.59 -16.10
CA GLU A 90 -2.86 -9.42 -15.44
C GLU A 90 -3.94 -9.79 -14.44
N ASN A 91 -4.82 -10.74 -14.79
CA ASN A 91 -5.86 -11.23 -13.89
C ASN A 91 -5.27 -11.93 -12.66
N ILE A 92 -4.30 -12.83 -12.86
CA ILE A 92 -3.63 -13.53 -11.75
C ILE A 92 -2.89 -12.52 -10.86
N GLN A 93 -2.20 -11.55 -11.43
CA GLN A 93 -1.50 -10.51 -10.67
C GLN A 93 -2.47 -9.65 -9.86
N SER A 94 -3.59 -9.24 -10.46
CA SER A 94 -4.63 -8.47 -9.77
C SER A 94 -5.23 -9.24 -8.57
N GLU A 95 -5.40 -10.56 -8.71
CA GLU A 95 -5.88 -11.40 -7.62
C GLU A 95 -4.84 -11.53 -6.50
N LEU A 96 -3.56 -11.76 -6.85
CA LEU A 96 -2.45 -11.77 -5.89
C LEU A 96 -2.33 -10.43 -5.15
N ASP A 97 -2.43 -9.32 -5.86
CA ASP A 97 -2.38 -7.99 -5.27
C ASP A 97 -3.56 -7.75 -4.32
N SER A 98 -4.76 -8.20 -4.68
CA SER A 98 -5.94 -8.12 -3.82
C SER A 98 -5.74 -8.87 -2.50
N ILE A 99 -5.16 -10.08 -2.55
CA ILE A 99 -4.80 -10.85 -1.36
C ILE A 99 -3.75 -10.10 -0.54
N LEU A 100 -2.67 -9.61 -1.18
CA LEU A 100 -1.59 -8.87 -0.54
C LEU A 100 -2.06 -7.62 0.21
N PHE A 101 -3.01 -6.89 -0.35
CA PHE A 101 -3.60 -5.72 0.30
C PHE A 101 -4.37 -6.06 1.57
N GLY A 102 -4.93 -7.26 1.65
CA GLY A 102 -5.64 -7.75 2.84
C GLY A 102 -4.73 -8.31 3.93
N ILE A 103 -3.46 -8.61 3.65
CA ILE A 103 -2.54 -9.20 4.62
C ILE A 103 -1.98 -8.11 5.55
N PRO A 104 -2.14 -8.25 6.89
CA PRO A 104 -1.53 -7.34 7.84
C PRO A 104 0.00 -7.50 7.89
N ASN A 105 0.70 -6.51 8.44
CA ASN A 105 2.14 -6.59 8.61
C ASN A 105 2.54 -7.70 9.59
N LEU A 106 3.71 -8.30 9.36
CA LEU A 106 4.28 -9.28 10.28
C LEU A 106 4.66 -8.60 11.60
N PRO A 107 4.34 -9.19 12.75
CA PRO A 107 4.86 -8.72 14.03
C PRO A 107 6.38 -8.90 14.09
N HIS A 108 7.06 -7.99 14.77
CA HIS A 108 8.47 -8.16 15.09
C HIS A 108 8.63 -9.30 16.12
N GLU A 109 9.77 -9.98 16.14
CA GLU A 109 10.04 -11.11 17.05
C GLU A 109 9.91 -10.76 18.54
N SER A 110 10.17 -9.48 18.89
CA SER A 110 10.03 -9.00 20.26
C SER A 110 8.59 -8.74 20.69
N VAL A 111 7.62 -8.83 19.79
CA VAL A 111 6.21 -8.62 20.13
C VAL A 111 5.65 -9.88 20.79
N PRO A 112 5.15 -9.81 22.03
CA PRO A 112 4.54 -10.95 22.69
C PRO A 112 3.27 -11.40 21.95
N VAL A 113 3.02 -12.70 21.97
CA VAL A 113 1.78 -13.26 21.42
C VAL A 113 0.63 -12.90 22.36
N GLY A 114 -0.43 -12.30 21.83
CA GLY A 114 -1.60 -11.89 22.59
C GLY A 114 -2.74 -11.50 21.67
N GLU A 115 -3.97 -11.54 22.18
CA GLU A 115 -5.19 -11.18 21.44
C GLU A 115 -5.53 -9.68 21.54
N ASP A 116 -5.14 -9.05 22.64
CA ASP A 116 -5.46 -7.67 22.98
C ASP A 116 -4.35 -6.99 23.80
N GLU A 117 -4.63 -5.78 24.32
CA GLU A 117 -3.73 -4.98 25.12
C GLU A 117 -3.37 -5.60 26.49
N ASP A 118 -4.17 -6.51 27.01
CA ASP A 118 -3.88 -7.20 28.28
C ASP A 118 -2.66 -8.13 28.16
N GLY A 119 -2.35 -8.59 26.93
CA GLY A 119 -1.15 -9.34 26.59
C GLY A 119 0.12 -8.50 26.48
N ASN A 120 0.05 -7.18 26.58
CA ASN A 120 1.22 -6.32 26.46
C ASN A 120 2.19 -6.47 27.62
N VAL A 121 3.48 -6.54 27.31
CA VAL A 121 4.56 -6.63 28.32
C VAL A 121 5.24 -5.28 28.44
N GLU A 122 5.29 -4.75 29.68
CA GLU A 122 6.00 -3.50 29.96
C GLU A 122 7.50 -3.67 29.68
N VAL A 123 8.03 -2.97 28.68
CA VAL A 123 9.44 -3.03 28.31
C VAL A 123 10.30 -2.17 29.25
N ARG A 124 9.82 -0.99 29.62
CA ARG A 124 10.54 -0.04 30.46
C ARG A 124 9.59 0.96 31.10
N ARG A 125 9.82 1.26 32.37
CA ARG A 125 9.17 2.35 33.07
C ARG A 125 10.18 3.48 33.31
N TRP A 126 9.78 4.72 33.02
CA TRP A 126 10.58 5.90 33.27
C TRP A 126 9.74 6.97 33.99
N GLY A 127 10.31 7.53 35.06
CA GLY A 127 9.63 8.54 35.87
C GLY A 127 8.50 7.99 36.74
N THR A 128 7.87 8.88 37.46
CA THR A 128 6.69 8.62 38.30
C THR A 128 5.62 9.61 37.92
N PRO A 129 4.41 9.18 37.50
CA PRO A 129 3.31 10.10 37.23
C PRO A 129 2.98 10.94 38.47
N THR A 130 2.72 12.22 38.27
CA THR A 130 2.30 13.10 39.36
C THR A 130 0.93 12.65 39.91
N ALA A 131 0.86 12.44 41.19
CA ALA A 131 -0.43 12.22 41.86
C ALA A 131 -1.13 13.56 42.11
N PHE A 132 -2.40 13.64 41.74
CA PHE A 132 -3.25 14.82 41.99
C PHE A 132 -4.30 14.51 43.05
N ASP A 133 -4.65 15.48 43.84
CA ASP A 133 -5.67 15.42 44.88
C ASP A 133 -7.06 15.85 44.38
N PHE A 134 -7.19 16.05 43.07
CA PHE A 134 -8.44 16.43 42.40
C PHE A 134 -8.74 15.48 41.21
N PRO A 135 -10.01 15.40 40.76
CA PRO A 135 -10.37 14.63 39.58
C PRO A 135 -9.64 15.13 38.31
N ILE A 136 -8.86 14.24 37.71
CA ILE A 136 -8.11 14.53 36.48
C ILE A 136 -9.09 14.57 35.30
N LYS A 137 -8.97 15.60 34.46
CA LYS A 137 -9.67 15.70 33.18
C LYS A 137 -8.71 15.37 32.06
N ASP A 138 -9.20 14.66 31.05
CA ASP A 138 -8.47 14.42 29.83
C ASP A 138 -8.41 15.69 28.94
N HIS A 139 -7.64 15.62 27.85
CA HIS A 139 -7.46 16.73 26.93
C HIS A 139 -8.75 17.17 26.22
N VAL A 140 -9.69 16.25 26.00
CA VAL A 140 -10.99 16.54 25.38
C VAL A 140 -11.82 17.37 26.35
N ALA A 141 -12.01 16.88 27.57
CA ALA A 141 -12.78 17.57 28.61
C ALA A 141 -12.20 18.96 28.95
N LEU A 142 -10.87 19.10 28.95
CA LEU A 142 -10.22 20.40 29.12
C LEU A 142 -10.49 21.35 27.96
N GLY A 143 -10.36 20.86 26.73
CA GLY A 143 -10.58 21.66 25.53
C GLY A 143 -12.04 22.08 25.35
N GLU A 144 -12.98 21.20 25.60
CA GLU A 144 -14.43 21.48 25.53
C GLU A 144 -14.89 22.44 26.61
N THR A 145 -14.38 22.30 27.85
CA THR A 145 -14.70 23.22 28.96
C THR A 145 -14.44 24.69 28.60
N HIS A 146 -13.43 24.94 27.79
CA HIS A 146 -13.05 26.29 27.36
C HIS A 146 -13.55 26.65 25.93
N GLY A 147 -14.22 25.71 25.24
CA GLY A 147 -14.63 25.88 23.85
C GLY A 147 -13.47 25.98 22.86
N TRP A 148 -12.29 25.47 23.22
CA TRP A 148 -11.09 25.53 22.38
C TRP A 148 -10.96 24.32 21.45
N LEU A 149 -11.54 23.18 21.82
CA LEU A 149 -11.75 22.01 21.00
C LEU A 149 -13.24 21.88 20.69
N ASP A 150 -13.57 21.69 19.42
CA ASP A 150 -14.96 21.59 18.96
C ASP A 150 -15.08 20.41 17.97
N PHE A 151 -15.37 19.26 18.51
CA PHE A 151 -15.50 18.03 17.71
C PHE A 151 -16.83 17.96 16.96
N GLU A 152 -17.89 18.57 17.53
CA GLU A 152 -19.21 18.58 16.86
C GLU A 152 -19.17 19.38 15.56
N THR A 153 -18.60 20.59 15.62
CA THR A 153 -18.43 21.41 14.41
C THR A 153 -17.45 20.76 13.43
N ALA A 154 -16.36 20.15 13.92
CA ALA A 154 -15.43 19.41 13.08
C ALA A 154 -16.11 18.27 12.34
N ALA A 155 -16.98 17.51 13.00
CA ALA A 155 -17.73 16.42 12.38
C ALA A 155 -18.67 16.92 11.26
N LYS A 156 -19.31 18.09 11.45
CA LYS A 156 -20.15 18.74 10.42
C LYS A 156 -19.33 19.19 9.19
N LEU A 157 -18.08 19.63 9.41
CA LEU A 157 -17.23 20.16 8.34
C LEU A 157 -16.52 19.03 7.55
N SER A 158 -16.02 18.01 8.24
CA SER A 158 -15.09 17.04 7.65
C SER A 158 -15.39 15.58 8.02
N GLY A 159 -16.42 15.31 8.81
CA GLY A 159 -16.77 13.97 9.27
C GLY A 159 -16.12 13.59 10.60
N ALA A 160 -16.26 12.31 11.00
CA ALA A 160 -15.74 11.80 12.26
C ALA A 160 -14.19 11.82 12.30
N ARG A 161 -13.64 11.88 13.50
CA ARG A 161 -12.20 11.86 13.80
C ARG A 161 -11.42 13.10 13.37
N PHE A 162 -12.11 14.21 13.16
CA PHE A 162 -11.48 15.53 12.98
C PHE A 162 -11.68 16.37 14.24
N ALA A 163 -10.76 17.32 14.47
CA ALA A 163 -10.84 18.28 15.57
C ALA A 163 -10.79 19.71 15.00
N LEU A 164 -11.68 20.57 15.49
CA LEU A 164 -11.60 22.00 15.22
C LEU A 164 -10.95 22.67 16.42
N LEU A 165 -9.83 23.32 16.17
CA LEU A 165 -9.09 24.09 17.17
C LEU A 165 -9.49 25.57 17.10
N ARG A 166 -9.78 26.18 18.26
CA ARG A 166 -10.21 27.58 18.34
C ARG A 166 -9.36 28.38 19.31
N GLY A 167 -9.27 29.69 19.08
CA GLY A 167 -8.63 30.63 20.00
C GLY A 167 -7.19 30.26 20.41
N PRO A 168 -6.89 30.22 21.71
CA PRO A 168 -5.54 29.98 22.21
C PRO A 168 -4.92 28.66 21.74
N ILE A 169 -5.70 27.57 21.68
CA ILE A 169 -5.15 26.26 21.28
C ILE A 169 -4.83 26.21 19.79
N ALA A 170 -5.60 26.90 18.93
CA ALA A 170 -5.27 27.03 17.51
C ALA A 170 -3.95 27.81 17.32
N ARG A 171 -3.74 28.85 18.15
CA ARG A 171 -2.47 29.61 18.16
C ARG A 171 -1.30 28.75 18.64
N LEU A 172 -1.52 27.96 19.70
CA LEU A 172 -0.50 27.04 20.23
C LEU A 172 -0.12 25.97 19.20
N HIS A 173 -1.10 25.36 18.54
CA HIS A 173 -0.87 24.38 17.48
C HIS A 173 0.04 24.93 16.37
N ARG A 174 -0.24 26.14 15.90
CA ARG A 174 0.60 26.80 14.89
C ARG A 174 2.00 27.13 15.41
N ALA A 175 2.10 27.56 16.67
CA ALA A 175 3.39 27.86 17.29
C ALA A 175 4.26 26.59 17.45
N LEU A 176 3.67 25.46 17.81
CA LEU A 176 4.37 24.18 17.90
C LEU A 176 4.82 23.69 16.53
N ALA A 177 3.99 23.83 15.49
CA ALA A 177 4.40 23.48 14.12
C ALA A 177 5.61 24.29 13.67
N GLN A 178 5.59 25.61 13.92
CA GLN A 178 6.73 26.49 13.59
C GLN A 178 7.97 26.16 14.41
N PHE A 179 7.82 25.86 15.68
CA PHE A 179 8.93 25.44 16.55
C PHE A 179 9.59 24.16 16.02
N MET A 180 8.79 23.13 15.66
CA MET A 180 9.32 21.88 15.11
C MET A 180 10.06 22.10 13.78
N ILE A 181 9.51 22.90 12.87
CA ILE A 181 10.19 23.25 11.61
C ILE A 181 11.52 23.94 11.88
N ASN A 182 11.53 24.97 12.73
CA ASN A 182 12.74 25.71 13.05
C ASN A 182 13.81 24.82 13.71
N LEU A 183 13.42 23.92 14.62
CA LEU A 183 14.32 22.98 15.27
C LEU A 183 14.96 22.03 14.25
N HIS A 184 14.14 21.44 13.38
CA HIS A 184 14.65 20.49 12.40
C HIS A 184 15.53 21.14 11.34
N THR A 185 15.17 22.31 10.85
CA THR A 185 15.98 23.02 9.85
C THR A 185 17.22 23.68 10.45
N GLY A 186 17.13 24.17 11.69
CA GLY A 186 18.24 24.86 12.35
C GLY A 186 19.26 23.93 13.02
N GLU A 187 18.81 22.86 13.68
CA GLU A 187 19.67 22.01 14.50
C GLU A 187 19.89 20.61 13.93
N HIS A 188 18.92 20.05 13.22
CA HIS A 188 18.98 18.67 12.74
C HIS A 188 19.37 18.54 11.26
N GLY A 189 19.71 19.64 10.58
CA GLY A 189 20.21 19.65 9.21
C GLY A 189 19.20 19.29 8.13
N TYR A 190 17.89 19.37 8.42
CA TYR A 190 16.84 19.22 7.42
C TYR A 190 16.72 20.47 6.56
N GLU A 191 16.33 20.31 5.32
CA GLU A 191 15.99 21.39 4.41
C GLU A 191 14.48 21.56 4.33
N GLU A 192 13.98 22.79 4.53
CA GLU A 192 12.57 23.10 4.33
C GLU A 192 12.26 23.21 2.84
N ALA A 193 11.31 22.44 2.35
CA ALA A 193 10.85 22.49 0.98
C ALA A 193 9.35 22.82 0.93
N TYR A 194 9.00 23.87 0.21
CA TYR A 194 7.61 24.18 -0.10
C TYR A 194 7.23 23.53 -1.43
N THR A 195 6.48 22.46 -1.36
CA THR A 195 6.05 21.73 -2.56
C THR A 195 4.74 22.26 -3.11
N PRO A 196 4.56 22.34 -4.44
CA PRO A 196 3.27 22.68 -5.01
C PRO A 196 2.23 21.63 -4.65
N VAL A 197 1.05 22.05 -4.22
CA VAL A 197 -0.02 21.17 -3.78
C VAL A 197 -0.77 20.61 -5.00
N SER A 198 -0.16 19.67 -5.72
CA SER A 198 -0.79 18.97 -6.85
C SER A 198 -2.09 18.24 -6.46
N TYR A 199 -2.19 17.85 -5.23
CA TYR A 199 -3.33 17.19 -4.62
C TYR A 199 -4.61 18.07 -4.59
N THR A 200 -4.52 19.35 -4.30
CA THR A 200 -5.65 20.28 -4.41
C THR A 200 -6.07 20.54 -5.85
N HIS A 201 -5.12 20.47 -6.78
CA HIS A 201 -5.42 20.62 -8.20
C HIS A 201 -6.15 19.40 -8.79
N LEU A 202 -5.86 18.21 -8.35
CA LEU A 202 -6.59 16.99 -8.74
C LEU A 202 -8.04 17.05 -8.29
N ARG A 203 -8.35 17.50 -7.07
CA ARG A 203 -9.73 17.70 -6.61
C ARG A 203 -10.44 18.83 -7.33
N ALA A 204 -9.76 19.89 -7.70
CA ALA A 204 -10.34 20.97 -8.49
C ALA A 204 -10.70 20.52 -9.91
N HIS A 205 -10.01 19.52 -10.46
CA HIS A 205 -10.35 18.91 -11.74
C HIS A 205 -11.55 17.97 -11.66
N GLU A 206 -11.72 17.24 -10.57
CA GLU A 206 -12.90 16.37 -10.35
C GLU A 206 -14.20 17.20 -10.28
N THR A 207 -14.16 18.39 -9.70
CA THR A 207 -15.31 19.30 -9.67
C THR A 207 -15.63 19.93 -11.04
N ARG A 208 -14.68 19.98 -11.97
CA ARG A 208 -14.91 20.45 -13.34
C ARG A 208 -15.48 19.39 -14.27
N GLY A 209 -15.31 18.11 -13.96
CA GLY A 209 -15.89 17.01 -14.73
C GLY A 209 -17.39 16.79 -14.51
N ASN A 210 -18.01 17.52 -13.59
CA ASN A 210 -19.44 17.44 -13.25
C ASN A 210 -20.24 18.71 -13.61
N LEU A 211 -19.74 19.56 -14.51
CA LEU A 211 -20.45 20.69 -15.06
C LEU A 211 -20.81 20.46 -16.54
#